data_59a6b1a3d31a894fde5dc73bd7603124
#
_entry.id   59a6b1a3d31a894fde5dc73bd7603124
#
_cell.length_a   1.000
_cell.length_b   1.000
_cell.length_c   1.000
_cell.angle_alpha   90.00
_cell.angle_beta   90.00
_cell.angle_gamma   90.00
#
_symmetry.space_group_name_H-M   'P 1'
#
loop_
_entity.id
_entity.type
_entity.pdbx_description
1 polymer ?
#
loop_
_entity_poly.entity_id
_entity_poly.type
_entity_poly.pdbx_seq_one_letter_code
_entity_poly.pdbx_strand_id
1 'polypeptide(L)'
;DLYNYLSFNLDKNKLVKFRKKIDYNDSLKNNYDLIFNCDHNHPISKKFFYNKIKKNYNSFAYVSTFKHEKLADNYTATQIFTKKGPLAFLPISPLETSVVYSVVGKKDINFDQLIRKHNAKYKISKINKFIKFELISSSLRSYYHENIIAFGDLLHKVHPLAGQGFNMTIRDIKKIIELIKFRQKLGLNLDSSICIDFERDSKNKNYLFSNGIDFIYEFFNFENKLNTNNLSKSLKFFGKNKFINNCFTKFADNGLII
;
A
#
# COMPACT_ATOMS: atom_id res chain seq x y z
N ASP A 1 15.11 11.50 -0.82
CA ASP A 1 14.29 10.32 -1.10
C ASP A 1 14.46 9.32 0.05
N LEU A 2 13.35 8.72 0.50
CA LEU A 2 13.32 7.81 1.65
C LEU A 2 14.24 6.60 1.43
N TYR A 3 14.24 6.03 0.23
CA TYR A 3 15.10 4.91 -0.12
C TYR A 3 16.59 5.25 0.07
N ASN A 4 17.04 6.39 -0.44
CA ASN A 4 18.42 6.82 -0.32
C ASN A 4 18.80 7.10 1.14
N TYR A 5 17.87 7.67 1.92
CA TYR A 5 18.06 7.90 3.35
C TYR A 5 18.24 6.59 4.12
N LEU A 6 17.37 5.61 3.87
CA LEU A 6 17.44 4.29 4.52
C LEU A 6 18.70 3.53 4.09
N SER A 7 19.01 3.49 2.80
CA SER A 7 20.20 2.84 2.27
C SER A 7 21.48 3.42 2.89
N PHE A 8 21.62 4.74 2.92
CA PHE A 8 22.76 5.42 3.52
C PHE A 8 22.94 5.08 5.02
N ASN A 9 21.86 5.00 5.78
CA ASN A 9 21.95 4.64 7.21
C ASN A 9 22.29 3.16 7.41
N LEU A 10 21.78 2.27 6.55
CA LEU A 10 22.07 0.85 6.60
C LEU A 10 23.50 0.54 6.19
N ASP A 11 24.03 1.21 5.16
CA ASP A 11 25.42 1.06 4.69
C ASP A 11 26.44 1.43 5.79
N LYS A 12 26.09 2.37 6.66
CA LYS A 12 26.92 2.76 7.81
C LYS A 12 26.86 1.80 8.99
N ASN A 13 25.86 0.93 9.02
CA ASN A 13 25.66 0.01 10.13
C ASN A 13 26.51 -1.26 9.97
N LYS A 14 27.54 -1.42 10.82
CA LYS A 14 28.43 -2.59 10.78
C LYS A 14 27.75 -3.94 11.01
N LEU A 15 26.54 -3.94 11.57
CA LEU A 15 25.74 -5.16 11.79
C LEU A 15 24.96 -5.57 10.53
N VAL A 16 24.88 -4.71 9.51
CA VAL A 16 24.17 -4.98 8.25
C VAL A 16 25.15 -5.46 7.19
N LYS A 17 24.81 -6.58 6.55
CA LYS A 17 25.58 -7.14 5.44
C LYS A 17 24.69 -7.26 4.22
N PHE A 18 25.02 -6.55 3.14
CA PHE A 18 24.32 -6.65 1.86
C PHE A 18 24.90 -7.79 1.02
N ARG A 19 24.02 -8.59 0.41
CA ARG A 19 24.37 -9.63 -0.55
C ARG A 19 23.57 -9.43 -1.84
N LYS A 20 24.21 -9.48 -3.00
CA LYS A 20 23.57 -9.24 -4.31
C LYS A 20 22.61 -10.35 -4.73
N LYS A 21 22.87 -11.59 -4.34
CA LYS A 21 22.00 -12.76 -4.55
C LYS A 21 22.15 -13.70 -3.36
N ILE A 22 21.02 -14.16 -2.88
CA ILE A 22 20.96 -15.25 -1.90
C ILE A 22 20.29 -16.41 -2.64
N ASP A 23 21.00 -17.52 -2.79
CA ASP A 23 20.41 -18.73 -3.35
C ASP A 23 19.39 -19.29 -2.36
N TYR A 24 18.34 -19.91 -2.88
CA TYR A 24 17.29 -20.55 -2.09
C TYR A 24 17.88 -21.57 -1.10
N ASN A 25 18.81 -22.41 -1.59
CA ASN A 25 19.47 -23.41 -0.76
C ASN A 25 20.35 -22.80 0.34
N ASP A 26 20.99 -21.67 0.08
CA ASP A 26 21.79 -20.96 1.08
C ASP A 26 20.95 -20.32 2.17
N SER A 27 19.73 -19.85 1.82
CA SER A 27 18.78 -19.29 2.80
C SER A 27 18.31 -20.34 3.80
N LEU A 28 18.14 -21.58 3.35
CA LEU A 28 17.67 -22.69 4.22
C LEU A 28 18.82 -23.39 4.97
N LYS A 29 20.04 -23.38 4.43
CA LYS A 29 21.22 -23.99 5.05
C LYS A 29 21.86 -23.13 6.13
N ASN A 30 21.73 -21.81 6.03
CA ASN A 30 22.23 -20.90 7.05
C ASN A 30 21.21 -20.86 8.18
N ASN A 31 21.63 -21.10 9.41
CA ASN A 31 20.79 -20.98 10.61
C ASN A 31 20.50 -19.51 10.91
N TYR A 32 19.52 -18.94 10.22
CA TYR A 32 18.94 -17.63 10.57
C TYR A 32 17.83 -17.84 11.58
N ASP A 33 17.77 -17.01 12.60
CA ASP A 33 16.66 -17.01 13.57
C ASP A 33 15.33 -16.67 12.87
N LEU A 34 15.33 -15.66 12.01
CA LEU A 34 14.17 -15.21 11.24
C LEU A 34 14.57 -14.81 9.81
N ILE A 35 13.72 -15.12 8.85
CA ILE A 35 13.87 -14.75 7.44
C ILE A 35 12.64 -13.94 7.02
N PHE A 36 12.84 -12.68 6.60
CA PHE A 36 11.79 -11.84 6.05
C PHE A 36 11.81 -11.91 4.52
N ASN A 37 10.79 -12.54 3.94
CA ASN A 37 10.66 -12.63 2.49
C ASN A 37 9.67 -11.58 1.98
N CYS A 38 10.18 -10.58 1.26
CA CYS A 38 9.39 -9.50 0.66
C CYS A 38 9.20 -9.67 -0.86
N ASP A 39 9.94 -10.58 -1.50
CA ASP A 39 9.93 -10.76 -2.96
C ASP A 39 8.94 -11.85 -3.37
N HIS A 40 7.87 -11.46 -4.06
CA HIS A 40 6.87 -12.39 -4.58
C HIS A 40 7.36 -13.27 -5.74
N ASN A 41 8.45 -12.93 -6.41
CA ASN A 41 9.07 -13.73 -7.48
C ASN A 41 10.09 -14.74 -6.96
N HIS A 42 10.55 -14.58 -5.72
CA HIS A 42 11.54 -15.46 -5.14
C HIS A 42 11.05 -16.93 -5.09
N PRO A 43 11.91 -17.94 -5.29
CA PRO A 43 11.54 -19.36 -5.21
C PRO A 43 10.83 -19.73 -3.89
N ILE A 44 11.25 -19.18 -2.76
CA ILE A 44 10.59 -19.32 -1.45
C ILE A 44 9.11 -18.93 -1.53
N SER A 45 8.81 -17.81 -2.19
CA SER A 45 7.43 -17.32 -2.34
C SER A 45 6.58 -18.28 -3.16
N LYS A 46 7.14 -18.82 -4.23
CA LYS A 46 6.45 -19.78 -5.10
C LYS A 46 6.21 -21.12 -4.41
N LYS A 47 7.13 -21.52 -3.53
CA LYS A 47 7.05 -22.81 -2.82
C LYS A 47 6.14 -22.76 -1.61
N PHE A 48 6.22 -21.73 -0.78
CA PHE A 48 5.55 -21.69 0.52
C PHE A 48 4.41 -20.67 0.60
N PHE A 49 4.43 -19.59 -0.22
CA PHE A 49 3.48 -18.48 -0.15
C PHE A 49 2.60 -18.36 -1.39
N TYR A 50 2.16 -19.51 -1.93
CA TYR A 50 1.30 -19.56 -3.13
C TYR A 50 -0.19 -19.44 -2.80
N ASN A 51 -0.61 -19.82 -1.59
CA ASN A 51 -2.01 -19.87 -1.19
C ASN A 51 -2.50 -18.46 -0.80
N LYS A 52 -3.12 -17.76 -1.75
CA LYS A 52 -3.57 -16.37 -1.63
C LYS A 52 -5.06 -16.25 -1.90
N ILE A 53 -5.71 -15.40 -1.11
CA ILE A 53 -7.02 -14.85 -1.46
C ILE A 53 -6.77 -13.72 -2.45
N LYS A 54 -7.33 -13.81 -3.66
CA LYS A 54 -7.17 -12.78 -4.70
C LYS A 54 -8.53 -12.21 -5.06
N LYS A 55 -8.59 -10.90 -5.28
CA LYS A 55 -9.74 -10.19 -5.85
C LYS A 55 -9.27 -9.37 -7.04
N ASN A 56 -9.86 -9.64 -8.20
CA ASN A 56 -9.64 -8.84 -9.39
C ASN A 56 -10.71 -7.75 -9.45
N TYR A 57 -10.30 -6.49 -9.54
CA TYR A 57 -11.23 -5.36 -9.65
C TYR A 57 -11.73 -5.11 -11.06
N ASN A 58 -11.24 -5.87 -12.06
CA ASN A 58 -11.46 -5.59 -13.49
C ASN A 58 -11.15 -4.13 -13.84
N SER A 59 -10.14 -3.61 -13.21
CA SER A 59 -9.73 -2.19 -13.28
C SER A 59 -8.24 -2.10 -13.56
N PHE A 60 -7.84 -0.98 -14.16
CA PHE A 60 -6.44 -0.67 -14.43
C PHE A 60 -6.05 0.63 -13.76
N ALA A 61 -4.85 0.68 -13.18
CA ALA A 61 -4.23 1.92 -12.77
C ALA A 61 -3.32 2.46 -13.87
N TYR A 62 -3.45 3.74 -14.14
CA TYR A 62 -2.57 4.54 -14.99
C TYR A 62 -1.80 5.48 -14.09
N VAL A 63 -0.48 5.41 -14.15
CA VAL A 63 0.41 6.24 -13.32
C VAL A 63 1.34 7.01 -14.21
N SER A 64 1.48 8.29 -13.93
CA SER A 64 2.44 9.18 -14.58
C SER A 64 2.89 10.26 -13.61
N THR A 65 3.85 11.06 -14.04
CA THR A 65 4.20 12.34 -13.41
C THR A 65 4.09 13.46 -14.43
N PHE A 66 3.81 14.65 -13.95
CA PHE A 66 3.83 15.85 -14.79
C PHE A 66 4.59 16.98 -14.10
N LYS A 67 5.26 17.79 -14.92
CA LYS A 67 5.93 19.02 -14.51
C LYS A 67 4.97 20.18 -14.65
N HIS A 68 5.04 21.14 -13.75
CA HIS A 68 4.19 22.32 -13.71
C HIS A 68 5.00 23.54 -13.23
N GLU A 69 4.44 24.73 -13.37
CA GLU A 69 5.02 25.95 -12.78
C GLU A 69 5.20 25.76 -11.26
N LYS A 70 6.21 26.45 -10.71
CA LYS A 70 6.55 26.34 -9.28
C LYS A 70 5.35 26.74 -8.39
N LEU A 71 4.96 25.85 -7.50
CA LEU A 71 3.96 26.06 -6.47
C LEU A 71 4.64 25.97 -5.11
N ALA A 72 4.62 27.05 -4.33
CA ALA A 72 5.22 27.08 -3.00
C ALA A 72 4.55 26.06 -2.05
N ASP A 73 3.22 25.92 -2.15
CA ASP A 73 2.39 25.11 -1.27
C ASP A 73 1.91 23.81 -1.94
N ASN A 74 2.82 23.09 -2.61
CA ASN A 74 2.46 21.82 -3.24
C ASN A 74 2.63 20.63 -2.29
N TYR A 75 1.93 20.65 -1.14
CA TYR A 75 2.03 19.61 -0.09
C TYR A 75 0.73 18.81 0.11
N THR A 76 -0.36 19.19 -0.57
CA THR A 76 -1.65 18.56 -0.37
C THR A 76 -1.97 17.57 -1.49
N ALA A 77 -2.08 16.30 -1.16
CA ALA A 77 -2.62 15.28 -2.05
C ALA A 77 -4.12 15.49 -2.25
N THR A 78 -4.57 15.36 -3.49
CA THR A 78 -5.98 15.52 -3.85
C THR A 78 -6.47 14.26 -4.55
N GLN A 79 -7.61 13.73 -4.12
CA GLN A 79 -8.28 12.60 -4.77
C GLN A 79 -9.69 12.99 -5.19
N ILE A 80 -10.02 12.69 -6.45
CA ILE A 80 -11.30 13.00 -7.08
C ILE A 80 -11.93 11.68 -7.51
N PHE A 81 -13.14 11.41 -7.05
CA PHE A 81 -13.92 10.26 -7.49
C PHE A 81 -14.67 10.62 -8.77
N THR A 82 -14.15 10.18 -9.91
CA THR A 82 -14.77 10.39 -11.21
C THR A 82 -15.73 9.26 -11.55
N LYS A 83 -16.63 9.44 -12.53
CA LYS A 83 -17.54 8.38 -13.02
C LYS A 83 -16.82 7.11 -13.51
N LYS A 84 -15.53 7.18 -13.83
CA LYS A 84 -14.74 6.03 -14.31
C LYS A 84 -13.86 5.42 -13.21
N GLY A 85 -13.70 6.11 -12.08
CA GLY A 85 -12.90 5.69 -10.94
C GLY A 85 -12.12 6.85 -10.30
N PRO A 86 -11.36 6.57 -9.25
CA PRO A 86 -10.61 7.58 -8.51
C PRO A 86 -9.39 8.08 -9.28
N LEU A 87 -9.23 9.41 -9.30
CA LEU A 87 -8.09 10.14 -9.85
C LEU A 87 -7.39 10.86 -8.70
N ALA A 88 -6.11 10.60 -8.48
CA ALA A 88 -5.32 11.22 -7.43
C ALA A 88 -4.18 12.07 -8.02
N PHE A 89 -3.99 13.25 -7.45
CA PHE A 89 -2.83 14.12 -7.66
C PHE A 89 -1.99 14.10 -6.40
N LEU A 90 -0.75 13.62 -6.51
CA LEU A 90 0.15 13.36 -5.40
C LEU A 90 1.40 14.23 -5.58
N PRO A 91 1.56 15.32 -4.82
CA PRO A 91 2.73 16.19 -4.91
C PRO A 91 4.03 15.44 -4.63
N ILE A 92 5.03 15.63 -5.50
CA ILE A 92 6.39 15.10 -5.32
C ILE A 92 7.34 16.23 -4.90
N SER A 93 7.18 17.39 -5.55
CA SER A 93 8.01 18.56 -5.33
C SER A 93 7.22 19.84 -5.66
N PRO A 94 7.80 21.04 -5.40
CA PRO A 94 7.19 22.28 -5.85
C PRO A 94 6.99 22.41 -7.37
N LEU A 95 7.64 21.55 -8.17
CA LEU A 95 7.65 21.58 -9.64
C LEU A 95 7.08 20.32 -10.29
N GLU A 96 6.79 19.26 -9.51
CA GLU A 96 6.38 17.96 -10.04
C GLU A 96 5.30 17.31 -9.18
N THR A 97 4.32 16.71 -9.84
CA THR A 97 3.21 15.99 -9.21
C THR A 97 3.01 14.65 -9.91
N SER A 98 2.85 13.59 -9.13
CA SER A 98 2.42 12.28 -9.62
C SER A 98 0.91 12.26 -9.77
N VAL A 99 0.44 11.53 -10.77
CA VAL A 99 -0.97 11.30 -11.00
C VAL A 99 -1.24 9.81 -11.10
N VAL A 100 -2.25 9.35 -10.36
CA VAL A 100 -2.71 7.97 -10.36
C VAL A 100 -4.19 7.96 -10.71
N TYR A 101 -4.57 7.24 -11.76
CA TYR A 101 -5.95 7.11 -12.19
C TYR A 101 -6.34 5.64 -12.27
N SER A 102 -7.29 5.23 -11.46
CA SER A 102 -7.87 3.89 -11.48
C SER A 102 -9.14 3.89 -12.32
N VAL A 103 -9.25 2.96 -13.28
CA VAL A 103 -10.35 2.92 -14.23
C VAL A 103 -10.92 1.53 -14.35
N VAL A 104 -12.25 1.41 -14.28
CA VAL A 104 -12.96 0.16 -14.48
C VAL A 104 -13.00 -0.21 -15.96
N GLY A 105 -12.63 -1.46 -16.28
CA GLY A 105 -12.63 -2.02 -17.64
C GLY A 105 -11.41 -1.63 -18.47
N LYS A 106 -11.25 -2.33 -19.61
CA LYS A 106 -10.20 -2.04 -20.62
C LYS A 106 -10.71 -0.92 -21.53
N LYS A 107 -10.45 0.32 -21.20
CA LYS A 107 -10.81 1.46 -22.08
C LYS A 107 -9.54 2.20 -22.48
N ASP A 108 -9.45 2.54 -23.75
CA ASP A 108 -8.45 3.50 -24.19
C ASP A 108 -8.84 4.88 -23.65
N ILE A 109 -7.90 5.47 -22.92
CA ILE A 109 -8.11 6.72 -22.23
C ILE A 109 -7.12 7.72 -22.79
N ASN A 110 -7.63 8.84 -23.27
CA ASN A 110 -6.78 10.00 -23.51
C ASN A 110 -6.41 10.59 -22.15
N PHE A 111 -5.27 10.11 -21.62
CA PHE A 111 -4.81 10.41 -20.27
C PHE A 111 -4.44 11.88 -20.10
N ASP A 112 -3.86 12.49 -21.13
CA ASP A 112 -3.51 13.91 -21.15
C ASP A 112 -4.76 14.79 -21.02
N GLN A 113 -5.76 14.54 -21.86
CA GLN A 113 -7.02 15.27 -21.82
C GLN A 113 -7.74 15.12 -20.48
N LEU A 114 -7.68 13.93 -19.90
CA LEU A 114 -8.31 13.64 -18.61
C LEU A 114 -7.64 14.40 -17.45
N ILE A 115 -6.31 14.40 -17.41
CA ILE A 115 -5.56 15.16 -16.42
C ILE A 115 -5.92 16.63 -16.53
N ARG A 116 -5.89 17.21 -17.72
CA ARG A 116 -6.20 18.62 -17.96
C ARG A 116 -7.64 18.98 -17.57
N LYS A 117 -8.60 18.09 -17.83
CA LYS A 117 -10.02 18.29 -17.47
C LYS A 117 -10.24 18.39 -15.96
N HIS A 118 -9.53 17.59 -15.18
CA HIS A 118 -9.70 17.52 -13.71
C HIS A 118 -8.65 18.35 -12.95
N ASN A 119 -7.71 18.93 -13.66
CA ASN A 119 -6.68 19.78 -13.10
C ASN A 119 -7.20 21.22 -12.90
N ALA A 120 -7.44 21.60 -11.66
CA ALA A 120 -7.81 22.96 -11.30
C ALA A 120 -6.64 23.78 -10.72
N LYS A 121 -5.49 23.12 -10.42
CA LYS A 121 -4.42 23.73 -9.61
C LYS A 121 -3.14 23.99 -10.40
N TYR A 122 -2.79 23.10 -11.35
CA TYR A 122 -1.45 23.06 -11.93
C TYR A 122 -1.40 23.66 -13.32
N LYS A 123 -0.46 24.56 -13.58
CA LYS A 123 -0.10 25.00 -14.93
C LYS A 123 0.91 24.00 -15.51
N ILE A 124 0.39 22.97 -16.16
CA ILE A 124 1.15 21.80 -16.64
C ILE A 124 1.98 22.20 -17.84
N SER A 125 3.31 21.97 -17.75
CA SER A 125 4.26 22.18 -18.83
C SER A 125 4.54 20.90 -19.62
N LYS A 126 4.67 19.75 -18.94
CA LYS A 126 5.01 18.46 -19.56
C LYS A 126 4.38 17.32 -18.79
N ILE A 127 3.74 16.38 -19.49
CA ILE A 127 3.26 15.10 -18.94
C ILE A 127 4.19 13.99 -19.42
N ASN A 128 4.70 13.18 -18.49
CA ASN A 128 5.55 12.04 -18.81
C ASN A 128 4.71 10.87 -19.32
N LYS A 129 5.38 9.89 -19.96
CA LYS A 129 4.73 8.66 -20.41
C LYS A 129 4.09 7.94 -19.22
N PHE A 130 2.86 7.49 -19.37
CA PHE A 130 2.18 6.73 -18.32
C PHE A 130 2.52 5.25 -18.37
N ILE A 131 2.46 4.61 -17.20
CA ILE A 131 2.57 3.17 -17.03
C ILE A 131 1.17 2.66 -16.66
N LYS A 132 0.78 1.51 -17.23
CA LYS A 132 -0.50 0.86 -16.98
C LYS A 132 -0.27 -0.48 -16.31
N PHE A 133 -1.03 -0.78 -15.26
CA PHE A 133 -1.04 -2.11 -14.62
C PHE A 133 -2.43 -2.48 -14.13
N GLU A 134 -2.69 -3.78 -14.09
CA GLU A 134 -3.95 -4.33 -13.60
C GLU A 134 -4.06 -4.22 -12.08
N LEU A 135 -5.25 -3.89 -11.59
CA LEU A 135 -5.53 -3.79 -10.17
C LEU A 135 -6.05 -5.12 -9.63
N ILE A 136 -5.22 -5.75 -8.83
CA ILE A 136 -5.52 -7.00 -8.13
C ILE A 136 -5.16 -6.82 -6.67
N SER A 137 -6.08 -7.09 -5.75
CA SER A 137 -5.72 -7.28 -4.36
C SER A 137 -5.37 -8.74 -4.09
N SER A 138 -4.50 -8.94 -3.13
CA SER A 138 -4.15 -10.28 -2.68
C SER A 138 -3.75 -10.27 -1.20
N SER A 139 -4.11 -11.31 -0.48
CA SER A 139 -3.70 -11.54 0.89
C SER A 139 -3.32 -13.01 1.07
N LEU A 140 -2.23 -13.28 1.74
CA LEU A 140 -1.81 -14.64 2.06
C LEU A 140 -2.76 -15.28 3.07
N ARG A 141 -3.01 -16.58 2.92
CA ARG A 141 -3.74 -17.37 3.91
C ARG A 141 -2.87 -17.75 5.09
N SER A 142 -1.55 -17.94 4.89
CA SER A 142 -0.57 -18.11 5.96
C SER A 142 0.55 -17.09 5.78
N TYR A 143 0.95 -16.46 6.87
CA TYR A 143 1.93 -15.39 6.88
C TYR A 143 3.36 -15.89 7.03
N TYR A 144 3.52 -17.16 7.44
CA TYR A 144 4.82 -17.74 7.69
C TYR A 144 4.90 -19.22 7.26
N HIS A 145 6.11 -19.70 7.14
CA HIS A 145 6.47 -21.11 7.00
C HIS A 145 7.75 -21.33 7.80
N GLU A 146 7.67 -22.14 8.88
CA GLU A 146 8.75 -22.27 9.87
C GLU A 146 9.20 -20.89 10.41
N ASN A 147 10.48 -20.52 10.24
CA ASN A 147 11.05 -19.24 10.61
C ASN A 147 11.05 -18.21 9.47
N ILE A 148 10.42 -18.51 8.32
CA ILE A 148 10.31 -17.62 7.18
C ILE A 148 8.96 -16.91 7.24
N ILE A 149 8.98 -15.59 7.30
CA ILE A 149 7.79 -14.75 7.33
C ILE A 149 7.64 -13.97 6.02
N ALA A 150 6.45 -13.99 5.44
CA ALA A 150 6.12 -13.15 4.31
C ALA A 150 5.89 -11.71 4.77
N PHE A 151 6.36 -10.73 3.99
CA PHE A 151 6.27 -9.34 4.37
C PHE A 151 5.99 -8.41 3.18
N GLY A 152 5.48 -7.19 3.45
CA GLY A 152 5.20 -6.20 2.42
C GLY A 152 4.15 -6.65 1.40
N ASP A 153 4.37 -6.32 0.12
CA ASP A 153 3.44 -6.65 -0.98
C ASP A 153 3.29 -8.16 -1.24
N LEU A 154 4.21 -8.99 -0.74
CA LEU A 154 4.03 -10.44 -0.75
C LEU A 154 2.91 -10.86 0.20
N LEU A 155 2.88 -10.26 1.39
CA LEU A 155 1.92 -10.59 2.45
C LEU A 155 0.52 -10.12 2.09
N HIS A 156 0.38 -8.84 1.74
CA HIS A 156 -0.89 -8.25 1.34
C HIS A 156 -0.70 -7.13 0.32
N LYS A 157 -1.51 -7.16 -0.71
CA LYS A 157 -1.61 -6.11 -1.72
C LYS A 157 -3.05 -5.63 -1.77
N VAL A 158 -3.27 -4.36 -1.50
CA VAL A 158 -4.61 -3.75 -1.47
C VAL A 158 -4.83 -2.81 -2.66
N HIS A 159 -6.08 -2.43 -2.90
CA HIS A 159 -6.39 -1.40 -3.89
C HIS A 159 -5.62 -0.11 -3.57
N PRO A 160 -5.01 0.57 -4.56
CA PRO A 160 -4.21 1.79 -4.35
C PRO A 160 -5.05 3.01 -3.95
N LEU A 161 -6.21 2.79 -3.35
CA LEU A 161 -7.05 3.85 -2.80
C LEU A 161 -6.31 4.54 -1.66
N ALA A 162 -6.05 5.83 -1.81
CA ALA A 162 -5.35 6.66 -0.81
C ALA A 162 -3.97 6.14 -0.35
N GLY A 163 -3.28 5.28 -1.14
CA GLY A 163 -1.93 4.83 -0.84
C GLY A 163 -1.78 3.94 0.41
N GLN A 164 -2.84 3.30 0.86
CA GLN A 164 -2.88 2.59 2.15
C GLN A 164 -2.03 1.32 2.24
N GLY A 165 -1.59 0.75 1.10
CA GLY A 165 -0.75 -0.46 1.11
C GLY A 165 0.57 -0.28 1.87
N PHE A 166 1.25 0.85 1.65
CA PHE A 166 2.48 1.19 2.37
C PHE A 166 2.23 1.36 3.88
N ASN A 167 1.15 2.02 4.27
CA ASN A 167 0.79 2.21 5.67
C ASN A 167 0.53 0.86 6.39
N MET A 168 -0.08 -0.12 5.71
CA MET A 168 -0.23 -1.47 6.24
C MET A 168 1.13 -2.11 6.52
N THR A 169 2.07 -2.02 5.57
CA THR A 169 3.43 -2.54 5.74
C THR A 169 4.16 -1.87 6.92
N ILE A 170 4.02 -0.56 7.11
CA ILE A 170 4.61 0.15 8.27
C ILE A 170 4.02 -0.35 9.59
N ARG A 171 2.71 -0.62 9.66
CA ARG A 171 2.08 -1.21 10.86
C ARG A 171 2.61 -2.62 11.14
N ASP A 172 2.79 -3.43 10.10
CA ASP A 172 3.36 -4.77 10.24
C ASP A 172 4.82 -4.71 10.73
N ILE A 173 5.64 -3.76 10.22
CA ILE A 173 7.00 -3.50 10.71
C ILE A 173 6.97 -3.14 12.20
N LYS A 174 6.10 -2.22 12.60
CA LYS A 174 5.96 -1.83 14.01
C LYS A 174 5.62 -3.03 14.87
N LYS A 175 4.65 -3.85 14.44
CA LYS A 175 4.22 -5.03 15.20
C LYS A 175 5.32 -6.06 15.37
N ILE A 176 6.05 -6.40 14.30
CA ILE A 176 7.12 -7.38 14.37
C ILE A 176 8.29 -6.88 15.27
N ILE A 177 8.60 -5.59 15.20
CA ILE A 177 9.62 -4.98 16.08
C ILE A 177 9.18 -5.05 17.55
N GLU A 178 7.91 -4.81 17.85
CA GLU A 178 7.36 -4.94 19.22
C GLU A 178 7.51 -6.39 19.74
N LEU A 179 7.19 -7.40 18.93
CA LEU A 179 7.32 -8.79 19.28
C LEU A 179 8.79 -9.20 19.52
N ILE A 180 9.70 -8.78 18.64
CA ILE A 180 11.13 -9.03 18.78
C ILE A 180 11.67 -8.40 20.08
N LYS A 181 11.37 -7.14 20.33
CA LYS A 181 11.81 -6.42 21.55
C LYS A 181 11.25 -7.06 22.81
N PHE A 182 9.99 -7.48 22.78
CA PHE A 182 9.35 -8.17 23.91
C PHE A 182 10.08 -9.46 24.26
N ARG A 183 10.40 -10.30 23.27
CA ARG A 183 11.14 -11.55 23.49
C ARG A 183 12.56 -11.29 23.98
N GLN A 184 13.28 -10.35 23.40
CA GLN A 184 14.61 -9.98 23.85
C GLN A 184 14.61 -9.51 25.31
N LYS A 185 13.60 -8.72 25.72
CA LYS A 185 13.44 -8.27 27.11
C LYS A 185 13.23 -9.42 28.09
N LEU A 186 12.58 -10.50 27.65
CA LEU A 186 12.34 -11.70 28.45
C LEU A 186 13.46 -12.74 28.35
N GLY A 187 14.52 -12.51 27.57
CA GLY A 187 15.58 -13.47 27.32
C GLY A 187 15.13 -14.70 26.52
N LEU A 188 14.01 -14.58 25.75
CA LEU A 188 13.49 -15.68 24.92
C LEU A 188 14.16 -15.69 23.55
N ASN A 189 14.25 -16.88 22.96
CA ASN A 189 14.82 -17.08 21.64
C ASN A 189 13.97 -16.37 20.56
N LEU A 190 14.65 -15.92 19.50
CA LEU A 190 14.03 -15.43 18.28
C LEU A 190 13.84 -16.62 17.32
N ASP A 191 12.73 -17.31 17.42
CA ASP A 191 12.40 -18.51 16.65
C ASP A 191 11.05 -18.38 15.91
N SER A 192 10.60 -19.47 15.31
CA SER A 192 9.33 -19.54 14.57
C SER A 192 8.09 -19.12 15.37
N SER A 193 8.15 -19.13 16.70
CA SER A 193 7.03 -18.71 17.54
C SER A 193 6.72 -17.22 17.39
N ILE A 194 7.72 -16.39 17.03
CA ILE A 194 7.48 -14.98 16.65
C ILE A 194 6.58 -14.88 15.40
N CYS A 195 6.79 -15.77 14.44
CA CYS A 195 5.99 -15.81 13.21
C CYS A 195 4.52 -16.15 13.52
N ILE A 196 4.29 -17.08 14.45
CA ILE A 196 2.96 -17.46 14.94
C ILE A 196 2.29 -16.28 15.62
N ASP A 197 2.99 -15.63 16.55
CA ASP A 197 2.48 -14.47 17.27
C ASP A 197 2.15 -13.32 16.30
N PHE A 198 3.02 -13.06 15.33
CA PHE A 198 2.78 -12.04 14.33
C PHE A 198 1.54 -12.34 13.47
N GLU A 199 1.38 -13.56 12.96
CA GLU A 199 0.19 -13.96 12.20
C GLU A 199 -1.07 -13.79 13.05
N ARG A 200 -1.09 -14.33 14.27
CA ARG A 200 -2.22 -14.23 15.18
C ARG A 200 -2.66 -12.79 15.43
N ASP A 201 -1.71 -11.90 15.71
CA ASP A 201 -1.97 -10.54 16.13
C ASP A 201 -2.29 -9.59 14.96
N SER A 202 -1.79 -9.91 13.74
CA SER A 202 -1.88 -9.02 12.57
C SER A 202 -2.93 -9.45 11.56
N LYS A 203 -3.19 -10.74 11.38
CA LYS A 203 -4.01 -11.28 10.29
C LYS A 203 -5.43 -10.75 10.26
N ASN A 204 -6.13 -10.80 11.39
CA ASN A 204 -7.50 -10.31 11.48
C ASN A 204 -7.57 -8.79 11.25
N LYS A 205 -6.64 -8.04 11.79
CA LYS A 205 -6.56 -6.58 11.62
C LYS A 205 -6.30 -6.22 10.16
N ASN A 206 -5.35 -6.88 9.51
CA ASN A 206 -5.04 -6.68 8.10
C ASN A 206 -6.21 -7.06 7.19
N TYR A 207 -6.91 -8.16 7.50
CA TYR A 207 -8.11 -8.59 6.77
C TYR A 207 -9.24 -7.56 6.86
N LEU A 208 -9.56 -7.10 8.06
CA LEU A 208 -10.60 -6.09 8.28
C LEU A 208 -10.25 -4.76 7.61
N PHE A 209 -9.00 -4.35 7.69
CA PHE A 209 -8.55 -3.12 7.05
C PHE A 209 -8.62 -3.21 5.51
N SER A 210 -8.16 -4.32 4.94
CA SER A 210 -8.23 -4.59 3.50
C SER A 210 -9.67 -4.57 3.00
N ASN A 211 -10.59 -5.24 3.71
CA ASN A 211 -12.01 -5.22 3.37
C ASN A 211 -12.64 -3.82 3.53
N GLY A 212 -12.17 -3.01 4.48
CA GLY A 212 -12.59 -1.62 4.61
C GLY A 212 -12.23 -0.78 3.39
N ILE A 213 -11.02 -0.96 2.85
CA ILE A 213 -10.60 -0.30 1.59
C ILE A 213 -11.48 -0.77 0.43
N ASP A 214 -11.73 -2.08 0.34
CA ASP A 214 -12.59 -2.67 -0.68
C ASP A 214 -14.02 -2.15 -0.60
N PHE A 215 -14.55 -2.03 0.61
CA PHE A 215 -15.89 -1.48 0.84
C PHE A 215 -16.00 -0.04 0.35
N ILE A 216 -15.01 0.82 0.64
CA ILE A 216 -14.98 2.19 0.13
C ILE A 216 -14.97 2.21 -1.39
N TYR A 217 -14.16 1.36 -2.02
CA TYR A 217 -14.09 1.26 -3.48
C TYR A 217 -15.43 0.83 -4.10
N GLU A 218 -16.05 -0.23 -3.57
CA GLU A 218 -17.34 -0.74 -4.05
C GLU A 218 -18.48 0.25 -3.81
N PHE A 219 -18.46 0.97 -2.69
CA PHE A 219 -19.43 2.01 -2.37
C PHE A 219 -19.47 3.11 -3.44
N PHE A 220 -18.31 3.63 -3.84
CA PHE A 220 -18.24 4.62 -4.91
C PHE A 220 -18.59 4.05 -6.29
N ASN A 221 -18.24 2.80 -6.57
CA ASN A 221 -18.64 2.13 -7.79
C ASN A 221 -20.16 1.95 -7.88
N PHE A 222 -20.80 1.61 -6.78
CA PHE A 222 -22.25 1.46 -6.70
C PHE A 222 -22.97 2.79 -6.93
N GLU A 223 -22.51 3.86 -6.27
CA GLU A 223 -23.04 5.21 -6.49
C GLU A 223 -22.96 5.64 -7.95
N ASN A 224 -21.80 5.39 -8.59
CA ASN A 224 -21.60 5.70 -10.00
C ASN A 224 -22.54 4.91 -10.92
N LYS A 225 -22.88 3.66 -10.61
CA LYS A 225 -23.85 2.84 -11.36
C LYS A 225 -25.27 3.38 -11.24
N LEU A 226 -25.64 3.87 -10.08
CA LEU A 226 -26.97 4.43 -9.84
C LEU A 226 -27.17 5.85 -10.41
N ASN A 227 -26.11 6.47 -10.95
CA ASN A 227 -26.11 7.88 -11.39
C ASN A 227 -26.65 8.86 -10.31
N THR A 228 -26.52 8.54 -9.04
CA THR A 228 -26.92 9.37 -7.90
C THR A 228 -25.70 9.94 -7.21
N ASN A 229 -25.84 11.09 -6.56
CA ASN A 229 -24.78 11.67 -5.73
C ASN A 229 -25.19 11.68 -4.24
N ASN A 230 -26.20 10.90 -3.86
CA ASN A 230 -26.77 10.98 -2.52
C ASN A 230 -25.83 10.40 -1.46
N LEU A 231 -25.11 9.33 -1.79
CA LEU A 231 -24.13 8.70 -0.91
C LEU A 231 -22.91 9.61 -0.70
N SER A 232 -22.39 10.21 -1.76
CA SER A 232 -21.30 11.18 -1.68
C SER A 232 -21.70 12.44 -0.90
N LYS A 233 -22.95 12.90 -1.00
CA LYS A 233 -23.48 14.01 -0.20
C LYS A 233 -23.53 13.66 1.27
N SER A 234 -23.96 12.44 1.61
CA SER A 234 -23.99 11.95 2.99
C SER A 234 -22.58 11.87 3.57
N LEU A 235 -21.60 11.33 2.83
CA LEU A 235 -20.20 11.31 3.26
C LEU A 235 -19.63 12.72 3.44
N LYS A 236 -19.96 13.67 2.54
CA LYS A 236 -19.56 15.07 2.70
C LYS A 236 -20.16 15.71 3.96
N PHE A 237 -21.38 15.36 4.31
CA PHE A 237 -22.01 15.80 5.55
C PHE A 237 -21.30 15.21 6.78
N PHE A 238 -21.03 13.90 6.78
CA PHE A 238 -20.29 13.23 7.85
C PHE A 238 -18.84 13.73 7.96
N GLY A 239 -18.16 14.00 6.84
CA GLY A 239 -16.80 14.53 6.82
C GLY A 239 -16.65 15.94 7.39
N LYS A 240 -17.74 16.72 7.51
CA LYS A 240 -17.75 18.00 8.21
C LYS A 240 -17.78 17.85 9.74
N ASN A 241 -18.18 16.70 10.24
CA ASN A 241 -18.19 16.41 11.67
C ASN A 241 -16.76 16.07 12.13
N LYS A 242 -16.17 16.92 13.00
CA LYS A 242 -14.80 16.72 13.51
C LYS A 242 -14.59 15.36 14.17
N PHE A 243 -15.59 14.86 14.90
CA PHE A 243 -15.50 13.56 15.58
C PHE A 243 -15.36 12.43 14.57
N ILE A 244 -16.25 12.40 13.57
CA ILE A 244 -16.26 11.38 12.51
C ILE A 244 -14.97 11.46 11.68
N ASN A 245 -14.55 12.67 11.31
CA ASN A 245 -13.30 12.87 10.57
C ASN A 245 -12.09 12.38 11.36
N ASN A 246 -12.01 12.68 12.65
CA ASN A 246 -10.95 12.18 13.51
C ASN A 246 -10.97 10.64 13.64
N CYS A 247 -12.14 10.01 13.69
CA CYS A 247 -12.24 8.55 13.66
C CYS A 247 -11.69 7.96 12.36
N PHE A 248 -12.06 8.53 11.20
CA PHE A 248 -11.53 8.08 9.91
C PHE A 248 -10.02 8.31 9.78
N THR A 249 -9.50 9.45 10.25
CA THR A 249 -8.06 9.74 10.24
C THR A 249 -7.31 8.74 11.13
N LYS A 250 -7.78 8.52 12.37
CA LYS A 250 -7.19 7.52 13.26
C LYS A 250 -7.23 6.12 12.68
N PHE A 251 -8.32 5.75 12.01
CA PHE A 251 -8.44 4.47 11.32
C PHE A 251 -7.43 4.34 10.16
N ALA A 252 -7.25 5.39 9.37
CA ALA A 252 -6.29 5.41 8.28
C ALA A 252 -4.83 5.34 8.79
N ASP A 253 -4.51 6.04 9.88
CA ASP A 253 -3.17 6.12 10.44
C ASP A 253 -2.79 4.88 11.26
N ASN A 254 -3.68 4.44 12.13
CA ASN A 254 -3.40 3.40 13.12
C ASN A 254 -4.02 2.03 12.80
N GLY A 255 -4.91 1.96 11.80
CA GLY A 255 -5.73 0.78 11.55
C GLY A 255 -6.83 0.62 12.61
N LEU A 256 -7.44 -0.58 12.65
CA LEU A 256 -8.38 -0.93 13.70
C LEU A 256 -7.62 -1.15 15.02
N ILE A 257 -7.82 -0.25 15.96
CA ILE A 257 -7.46 -0.47 17.36
C ILE A 257 -8.64 -1.24 17.96
N ILE A 258 -8.52 -2.55 18.01
CA ILE A 258 -9.40 -3.45 18.78
C ILE A 258 -8.59 -3.96 19.95
#